data_0c3889c4d222b3bec07c27878811157f
#
_entry.id   0c3889c4d222b3bec07c27878811157f
#
_cell.length_a   1.000
_cell.length_b   1.000
_cell.length_c   1.000
_cell.angle_alpha   90.00
_cell.angle_beta   90.00
_cell.angle_gamma   90.00
#
_symmetry.space_group_name_H-M   'P 1'
#
loop_
_entity.id
_entity.type
_entity.pdbx_description
1 polymer ?
#
loop_
_entity_poly.entity_id
_entity_poly.type
_entity_poly.pdbx_seq_one_letter_code
_entity_poly.pdbx_strand_id
1 'polypeptide(L)'
;MTTSAPAITISIVSHAQMHLVLPLLHDLNRLQTSHLHMPLQVVLTLNTPEPLPSQPSDFAFTLQVQHNSEPQGFGANHNRAFAQSRGTYFCVLNPDIRIAENPFPALVEACSDSRVGVAAPTINNPQGQAEDSARKFPTPLRIAHRVLTRRRTRDYPPTQAAFHPDWVGGMFMMLPTPVYRQLGGFDERYFLYYEDVDLCARARLAGLNVVQLPLPGVVHDAQRASHRDAKYLRWHLGSMLRFFSSGVFLRLQWQRLTGRGRP
;
A
#
# COMPACT_ATOMS: atom_id res chain seq x y z
N MET A 1 -10.64 23.62 21.77
CA MET A 1 -10.58 22.14 21.69
C MET A 1 -9.20 21.80 21.20
N THR A 2 -8.34 21.24 22.05
CA THR A 2 -7.03 20.74 21.62
C THR A 2 -7.28 19.50 20.76
N THR A 3 -7.13 19.64 19.44
CA THR A 3 -7.15 18.48 18.54
C THR A 3 -5.96 17.59 18.90
N SER A 4 -6.24 16.38 19.42
CA SER A 4 -5.18 15.39 19.63
C SER A 4 -4.46 15.12 18.30
N ALA A 5 -3.15 14.85 18.36
CA ALA A 5 -2.39 14.51 17.16
C ALA A 5 -3.04 13.27 16.48
N PRO A 6 -3.13 13.22 15.14
CA PRO A 6 -3.72 12.09 14.45
C PRO A 6 -2.93 10.81 14.74
N ALA A 7 -3.65 9.71 14.96
CA ALA A 7 -3.02 8.41 15.12
C ALA A 7 -2.56 7.85 13.77
N ILE A 8 -3.33 8.08 12.70
CA ILE A 8 -3.07 7.55 11.36
C ILE A 8 -3.11 8.68 10.34
N THR A 9 -2.07 8.78 9.51
CA THR A 9 -2.11 9.56 8.27
C THR A 9 -2.34 8.62 7.10
N ILE A 10 -3.42 8.84 6.35
CA ILE A 10 -3.79 8.08 5.16
C ILE A 10 -3.42 8.89 3.93
N SER A 11 -2.60 8.31 3.06
CA SER A 11 -2.22 8.89 1.76
C SER A 11 -3.03 8.25 0.65
N ILE A 12 -3.80 9.06 -0.07
CA ILE A 12 -4.61 8.65 -1.23
C ILE A 12 -4.14 9.46 -2.44
N VAL A 13 -3.99 8.79 -3.58
CA VAL A 13 -3.59 9.44 -4.83
C VAL A 13 -4.72 9.30 -5.85
N SER A 14 -5.19 10.41 -6.38
CA SER A 14 -6.13 10.43 -7.49
C SER A 14 -5.43 10.78 -8.81
N HIS A 15 -5.73 10.03 -9.85
CA HIS A 15 -5.26 10.29 -11.21
C HIS A 15 -6.47 10.36 -12.15
N ALA A 16 -7.24 11.47 -12.04
CA ALA A 16 -8.56 11.65 -12.64
C ALA A 16 -9.58 10.57 -12.17
N GLN A 17 -9.53 10.20 -10.88
CA GLN A 17 -10.31 9.10 -10.29
C GLN A 17 -11.18 9.58 -9.12
N MET A 18 -11.62 10.85 -9.13
CA MET A 18 -12.42 11.41 -8.02
C MET A 18 -13.70 10.60 -7.77
N HIS A 19 -14.27 9.99 -8.81
CA HIS A 19 -15.42 9.09 -8.70
C HIS A 19 -15.16 7.84 -7.83
N LEU A 20 -13.89 7.44 -7.66
CA LEU A 20 -13.45 6.36 -6.76
C LEU A 20 -13.03 6.92 -5.39
N VAL A 21 -12.36 8.09 -5.39
CA VAL A 21 -11.90 8.74 -4.16
C VAL A 21 -13.06 9.10 -3.23
N LEU A 22 -14.14 9.70 -3.77
CA LEU A 22 -15.24 10.16 -2.95
C LEU A 22 -15.91 9.05 -2.14
N PRO A 23 -16.28 7.90 -2.72
CA PRO A 23 -16.81 6.79 -1.94
C PRO A 23 -15.87 6.33 -0.83
N LEU A 24 -14.54 6.31 -1.08
CA LEU A 24 -13.55 5.98 -0.06
C LEU A 24 -13.49 7.03 1.06
N LEU A 25 -13.52 8.33 0.73
CA LEU A 25 -13.58 9.40 1.75
C LEU A 25 -14.84 9.28 2.61
N HIS A 26 -15.98 8.92 2.03
CA HIS A 26 -17.20 8.65 2.78
C HIS A 26 -17.10 7.42 3.68
N ASP A 27 -16.46 6.33 3.23
CA ASP A 27 -16.18 5.18 4.07
C ASP A 27 -15.31 5.57 5.28
N LEU A 28 -14.24 6.33 5.06
CA LEU A 28 -13.37 6.83 6.13
C LEU A 28 -14.12 7.76 7.09
N ASN A 29 -14.98 8.64 6.56
CA ASN A 29 -15.78 9.54 7.38
C ASN A 29 -16.77 8.77 8.27
N ARG A 30 -17.45 7.78 7.74
CA ARG A 30 -18.32 6.87 8.49
C ARG A 30 -17.55 6.17 9.61
N LEU A 31 -16.35 5.67 9.33
CA LEU A 31 -15.51 5.03 10.34
C LEU A 31 -15.07 6.01 11.44
N GLN A 32 -14.67 7.24 11.06
CA GLN A 32 -14.25 8.26 12.03
C GLN A 32 -15.40 8.66 12.95
N THR A 33 -16.64 8.77 12.44
CA THR A 33 -17.80 9.22 13.24
C THR A 33 -18.39 8.13 14.10
N SER A 34 -18.36 6.86 13.66
CA SER A 34 -19.09 5.79 14.35
C SER A 34 -18.24 4.96 15.32
N HIS A 35 -16.96 4.75 15.07
CA HIS A 35 -16.22 3.74 15.83
C HIS A 35 -14.72 4.02 16.01
N LEU A 36 -14.19 5.10 15.44
CA LEU A 36 -12.76 5.33 15.50
C LEU A 36 -12.44 6.37 16.59
N HIS A 37 -11.99 5.90 17.75
CA HIS A 37 -11.43 6.79 18.79
C HIS A 37 -10.03 7.33 18.41
N MET A 38 -9.52 6.96 17.22
CA MET A 38 -8.22 7.36 16.71
C MET A 38 -8.40 8.45 15.63
N PRO A 39 -7.90 9.68 15.84
CA PRO A 39 -8.02 10.75 14.85
C PRO A 39 -7.31 10.39 13.55
N LEU A 40 -7.98 10.61 12.42
CA LEU A 40 -7.41 10.45 11.08
C LEU A 40 -6.93 11.80 10.53
N GLN A 41 -5.84 11.75 9.79
CA GLN A 41 -5.46 12.74 8.79
C GLN A 41 -5.49 12.04 7.42
N VAL A 42 -6.14 12.65 6.44
CA VAL A 42 -6.09 12.18 5.05
C VAL A 42 -5.33 13.22 4.22
N VAL A 43 -4.30 12.76 3.52
CA VAL A 43 -3.58 13.55 2.52
C VAL A 43 -3.98 13.03 1.15
N LEU A 44 -4.80 13.80 0.45
CA LEU A 44 -5.26 13.52 -0.91
C LEU A 44 -4.35 14.22 -1.92
N THR A 45 -3.66 13.45 -2.76
CA THR A 45 -2.85 13.98 -3.85
C THR A 45 -3.62 13.92 -5.17
N LEU A 46 -3.88 15.07 -5.77
CA LEU A 46 -4.39 15.16 -7.13
C LEU A 46 -3.21 15.12 -8.10
N ASN A 47 -2.98 13.94 -8.67
CA ASN A 47 -1.83 13.68 -9.56
C ASN A 47 -2.04 14.25 -10.97
N THR A 48 -3.28 14.57 -11.31
CA THR A 48 -3.71 15.33 -12.49
C THR A 48 -4.77 16.33 -12.05
N PRO A 49 -4.92 17.46 -12.76
CA PRO A 49 -5.98 18.40 -12.44
C PRO A 49 -7.37 17.75 -12.54
N GLU A 50 -8.14 17.84 -11.48
CA GLU A 50 -9.53 17.38 -11.43
C GLU A 50 -10.29 18.15 -10.34
N PRO A 51 -11.62 18.35 -10.48
CA PRO A 51 -12.39 19.06 -9.48
C PRO A 51 -12.53 18.24 -8.19
N LEU A 52 -12.49 18.92 -7.06
CA LEU A 52 -12.84 18.36 -5.75
C LEU A 52 -14.29 18.75 -5.42
N PRO A 53 -15.24 17.83 -5.49
CA PRO A 53 -16.67 18.15 -5.34
C PRO A 53 -17.11 18.34 -3.88
N SER A 54 -16.24 18.08 -2.90
CA SER A 54 -16.50 18.26 -1.47
C SER A 54 -15.48 19.21 -0.84
N GLN A 55 -15.90 19.94 0.19
CA GLN A 55 -14.99 20.77 0.96
C GLN A 55 -14.26 19.94 2.03
N PRO A 56 -13.01 20.28 2.41
CA PRO A 56 -12.32 19.58 3.50
C PRO A 56 -13.08 19.57 4.81
N SER A 57 -13.91 20.61 5.06
CA SER A 57 -14.76 20.73 6.25
C SER A 57 -15.94 19.75 6.31
N ASP A 58 -16.26 19.05 5.22
CA ASP A 58 -17.38 18.11 5.15
C ASP A 58 -17.05 16.76 5.84
N PHE A 59 -15.79 16.58 6.22
CA PHE A 59 -15.30 15.33 6.82
C PHE A 59 -14.94 15.51 8.30
N ALA A 60 -15.20 14.49 9.10
CA ALA A 60 -14.87 14.44 10.53
C ALA A 60 -13.36 14.21 10.80
N PHE A 61 -12.55 14.06 9.76
CA PHE A 61 -11.10 13.98 9.83
C PHE A 61 -10.44 15.19 9.16
N THR A 62 -9.14 15.41 9.43
CA THR A 62 -8.39 16.45 8.74
C THR A 62 -8.11 15.99 7.30
N LEU A 63 -8.76 16.63 6.32
CA LEU A 63 -8.46 16.44 4.89
C LEU A 63 -7.50 17.52 4.41
N GLN A 64 -6.34 17.10 3.92
CA GLN A 64 -5.36 17.97 3.30
C GLN A 64 -5.21 17.58 1.83
N VAL A 65 -5.41 18.54 0.94
CA VAL A 65 -5.32 18.31 -0.51
C VAL A 65 -4.04 18.94 -1.05
N GLN A 66 -3.29 18.17 -1.83
CA GLN A 66 -2.13 18.65 -2.56
C GLN A 66 -2.26 18.38 -4.06
N HIS A 67 -1.70 19.26 -4.87
CA HIS A 67 -1.77 19.18 -6.32
C HIS A 67 -0.38 18.98 -6.91
N ASN A 68 -0.28 18.16 -7.93
CA ASN A 68 0.92 18.06 -8.75
C ASN A 68 0.78 18.95 -9.98
N SER A 69 1.85 19.64 -10.35
CA SER A 69 1.92 20.37 -11.61
C SER A 69 2.01 19.43 -12.81
N GLU A 70 2.66 18.28 -12.60
CA GLU A 70 2.81 17.19 -13.58
C GLU A 70 2.61 15.84 -12.89
N PRO A 71 2.08 14.83 -13.61
CA PRO A 71 1.88 13.50 -13.04
C PRO A 71 3.18 12.88 -12.54
N GLN A 72 3.20 12.48 -11.27
CA GLN A 72 4.31 11.80 -10.63
C GLN A 72 4.04 10.30 -10.51
N GLY A 73 5.10 9.52 -10.27
CA GLY A 73 5.00 8.09 -9.99
C GLY A 73 4.27 7.80 -8.67
N PHE A 74 3.84 6.55 -8.51
CA PHE A 74 3.09 6.10 -7.33
C PHE A 74 3.87 6.41 -6.03
N GLY A 75 5.11 5.93 -5.93
CA GLY A 75 5.94 6.11 -4.74
C GLY A 75 6.23 7.58 -4.43
N ALA A 76 6.52 8.41 -5.46
CA ALA A 76 6.80 9.83 -5.29
C ALA A 76 5.60 10.58 -4.70
N ASN A 77 4.38 10.26 -5.14
CA ASN A 77 3.16 10.84 -4.58
C ASN A 77 2.99 10.53 -3.09
N HIS A 78 3.20 9.28 -2.70
CA HIS A 78 3.09 8.87 -1.31
C HIS A 78 4.22 9.43 -0.44
N ASN A 79 5.44 9.54 -0.95
CA ASN A 79 6.55 10.21 -0.26
C ASN A 79 6.25 11.69 0.00
N ARG A 80 5.70 12.38 -1.01
CA ARG A 80 5.28 13.77 -0.86
C ARG A 80 4.16 13.94 0.18
N ALA A 81 3.20 13.02 0.20
CA ALA A 81 2.17 12.99 1.23
C ALA A 81 2.75 12.70 2.62
N PHE A 82 3.73 11.79 2.71
CA PHE A 82 4.44 11.49 3.95
C PHE A 82 5.13 12.70 4.57
N ALA A 83 5.67 13.62 3.77
CA ALA A 83 6.27 14.85 4.25
C ALA A 83 5.29 15.73 5.04
N GLN A 84 3.97 15.54 4.84
CA GLN A 84 2.91 16.24 5.56
C GLN A 84 2.26 15.37 6.66
N SER A 85 2.77 14.14 6.85
CA SER A 85 2.24 13.20 7.83
C SER A 85 2.48 13.68 9.26
N ARG A 86 1.41 13.60 10.07
CA ARG A 86 1.43 13.88 11.52
C ARG A 86 1.07 12.65 12.36
N GLY A 87 0.65 11.56 11.71
CA GLY A 87 0.22 10.34 12.37
C GLY A 87 1.38 9.50 12.90
N THR A 88 1.11 8.75 13.96
CA THR A 88 2.01 7.70 14.46
C THR A 88 2.20 6.59 13.43
N TYR A 89 1.17 6.37 12.62
CA TYR A 89 1.17 5.41 11.52
C TYR A 89 0.92 6.12 10.20
N PHE A 90 1.58 5.65 9.15
CA PHE A 90 1.38 6.09 7.77
C PHE A 90 0.74 4.96 6.96
N CYS A 91 -0.38 5.27 6.32
CA CYS A 91 -1.17 4.32 5.55
C CYS A 91 -1.23 4.75 4.08
N VAL A 92 -0.78 3.88 3.20
CA VAL A 92 -0.96 4.00 1.75
C VAL A 92 -2.26 3.32 1.38
N LEU A 93 -3.13 4.02 0.65
CA LEU A 93 -4.46 3.53 0.31
C LEU A 93 -4.83 3.94 -1.11
N ASN A 94 -5.13 2.95 -1.95
CA ASN A 94 -5.60 3.19 -3.31
C ASN A 94 -7.01 3.77 -3.33
N PRO A 95 -7.36 4.61 -4.32
CA PRO A 95 -8.69 5.23 -4.41
C PRO A 95 -9.83 4.25 -4.69
N ASP A 96 -9.53 3.09 -5.29
CA ASP A 96 -10.49 2.03 -5.64
C ASP A 96 -10.71 0.99 -4.51
N ILE A 97 -10.24 1.30 -3.31
CA ILE A 97 -10.54 0.52 -2.10
C ILE A 97 -11.87 1.00 -1.50
N ARG A 98 -12.69 0.03 -1.06
CA ARG A 98 -13.89 0.25 -0.26
C ARG A 98 -13.71 -0.42 1.10
N ILE A 99 -14.16 0.24 2.16
CA ILE A 99 -13.98 -0.21 3.54
C ILE A 99 -15.35 -0.34 4.21
N ALA A 100 -15.87 -1.55 4.28
CA ALA A 100 -17.15 -1.84 4.95
C ALA A 100 -16.99 -1.98 6.47
N GLU A 101 -15.94 -2.67 6.91
CA GLU A 101 -15.61 -2.88 8.32
C GLU A 101 -14.28 -2.22 8.67
N ASN A 102 -14.11 -1.79 9.93
CA ASN A 102 -12.94 -1.02 10.35
C ASN A 102 -11.68 -1.90 10.52
N PRO A 103 -10.68 -1.83 9.62
CA PRO A 103 -9.46 -2.62 9.73
C PRO A 103 -8.39 -1.96 10.62
N PHE A 104 -8.52 -0.66 10.92
CA PHE A 104 -7.45 0.13 11.53
C PHE A 104 -7.04 -0.32 12.93
N PRO A 105 -7.96 -0.68 13.86
CA PRO A 105 -7.54 -1.14 15.18
C PRO A 105 -6.61 -2.34 15.14
N ALA A 106 -6.95 -3.36 14.35
CA ALA A 106 -6.13 -4.56 14.22
C ALA A 106 -4.79 -4.29 13.50
N LEU A 107 -4.79 -3.39 12.50
CA LEU A 107 -3.55 -2.96 11.83
C LEU A 107 -2.63 -2.18 12.78
N VAL A 108 -3.18 -1.30 13.62
CA VAL A 108 -2.44 -0.57 14.66
C VAL A 108 -1.86 -1.54 15.68
N GLU A 109 -2.65 -2.51 16.15
CA GLU A 109 -2.20 -3.54 17.07
C GLU A 109 -1.02 -4.33 16.47
N ALA A 110 -1.14 -4.78 15.22
CA ALA A 110 -0.04 -5.46 14.53
C ALA A 110 1.21 -4.58 14.41
N CYS A 111 1.06 -3.31 14.06
CA CYS A 111 2.17 -2.35 13.95
C CYS A 111 2.75 -1.92 15.30
N SER A 112 2.13 -2.25 16.44
CA SER A 112 2.69 -2.01 17.77
C SER A 112 3.80 -3.02 18.13
N ASP A 113 3.86 -4.17 17.47
CA ASP A 113 5.02 -5.06 17.55
C ASP A 113 6.20 -4.43 16.78
N SER A 114 7.27 -4.11 17.51
CA SER A 114 8.47 -3.48 16.94
C SER A 114 9.16 -4.28 15.84
N ARG A 115 8.81 -5.57 15.69
CA ARG A 115 9.28 -6.43 14.58
C ARG A 115 8.47 -6.26 13.32
N VAL A 116 7.30 -5.60 13.36
CA VAL A 116 6.43 -5.40 12.19
C VAL A 116 6.78 -4.07 11.52
N GLY A 117 7.22 -4.18 10.28
CA GLY A 117 7.53 -3.01 9.43
C GLY A 117 6.36 -2.60 8.55
N VAL A 118 5.60 -3.58 8.06
CA VAL A 118 4.45 -3.35 7.15
C VAL A 118 3.31 -4.27 7.58
N ALA A 119 2.11 -3.71 7.75
CA ALA A 119 0.88 -4.44 7.96
C ALA A 119 -0.12 -4.15 6.84
N ALA A 120 -0.84 -5.16 6.39
CA ALA A 120 -1.88 -5.05 5.37
C ALA A 120 -3.07 -5.93 5.71
N PRO A 121 -4.31 -5.53 5.35
CA PRO A 121 -5.46 -6.41 5.44
C PRO A 121 -5.48 -7.41 4.27
N THR A 122 -6.26 -8.47 4.41
CA THR A 122 -6.69 -9.23 3.25
C THR A 122 -7.56 -8.35 2.36
N ILE A 123 -7.30 -8.35 1.07
CA ILE A 123 -8.07 -7.61 0.08
C ILE A 123 -8.99 -8.60 -0.64
N ASN A 124 -10.27 -8.28 -0.73
CA ASN A 124 -11.25 -9.07 -1.47
C ASN A 124 -11.66 -8.36 -2.77
N ASN A 125 -12.06 -9.12 -3.76
CA ASN A 125 -12.75 -8.55 -4.92
C ASN A 125 -14.24 -8.31 -4.58
N PRO A 126 -15.02 -7.62 -5.44
CA PRO A 126 -16.45 -7.39 -5.20
C PRO A 126 -17.30 -8.66 -5.04
N GLN A 127 -16.79 -9.83 -5.47
CA GLN A 127 -17.43 -11.14 -5.30
C GLN A 127 -17.05 -11.81 -3.96
N GLY A 128 -16.34 -11.12 -3.06
CA GLY A 128 -15.93 -11.62 -1.76
C GLY A 128 -14.75 -12.60 -1.79
N GLN A 129 -14.11 -12.79 -2.93
CA GLN A 129 -12.94 -13.66 -3.05
C GLN A 129 -11.67 -12.88 -2.73
N ALA A 130 -10.80 -13.43 -1.87
CA ALA A 130 -9.53 -12.80 -1.56
C ALA A 130 -8.71 -12.57 -2.84
N GLU A 131 -8.11 -11.40 -3.01
CA GLU A 131 -7.17 -11.12 -4.10
C GLU A 131 -5.77 -11.63 -3.77
N ASP A 132 -4.92 -11.77 -4.82
CA ASP A 132 -3.52 -12.17 -4.68
C ASP A 132 -2.66 -10.95 -4.30
N SER A 133 -2.97 -10.35 -3.14
CA SER A 133 -2.34 -9.13 -2.61
C SER A 133 -1.11 -9.40 -1.74
N ALA A 134 -0.85 -10.68 -1.38
CA ALA A 134 0.32 -11.12 -0.63
C ALA A 134 1.10 -12.16 -1.42
N ARG A 135 2.38 -11.94 -1.62
CA ARG A 135 3.18 -12.75 -2.55
C ARG A 135 4.59 -13.02 -2.02
N LYS A 136 5.25 -14.01 -2.64
CA LYS A 136 6.69 -14.24 -2.49
C LYS A 136 7.48 -13.30 -3.40
N PHE A 137 8.66 -12.87 -2.97
CA PHE A 137 9.50 -12.02 -3.81
C PHE A 137 9.70 -12.61 -5.21
N PRO A 138 9.53 -11.78 -6.25
CA PRO A 138 9.75 -12.22 -7.61
C PRO A 138 11.21 -12.61 -7.83
N THR A 139 11.43 -13.65 -8.63
CA THR A 139 12.72 -14.01 -9.17
C THR A 139 12.57 -14.25 -10.66
N PRO A 140 13.63 -14.09 -11.48
CA PRO A 140 13.57 -14.38 -12.92
C PRO A 140 13.04 -15.79 -13.21
N LEU A 141 13.46 -16.79 -12.45
CA LEU A 141 13.00 -18.19 -12.61
C LEU A 141 11.50 -18.34 -12.29
N ARG A 142 10.98 -17.68 -11.24
CA ARG A 142 9.56 -17.74 -10.91
C ARG A 142 8.71 -17.07 -11.99
N ILE A 143 9.18 -15.94 -12.52
CA ILE A 143 8.48 -15.24 -13.61
C ILE A 143 8.49 -16.12 -14.87
N ALA A 144 9.65 -16.63 -15.27
CA ALA A 144 9.75 -17.55 -16.42
C ALA A 144 8.82 -18.75 -16.27
N HIS A 145 8.81 -19.41 -15.10
CA HIS A 145 7.92 -20.53 -14.81
C HIS A 145 6.44 -20.13 -14.94
N ARG A 146 6.01 -18.98 -14.39
CA ARG A 146 4.63 -18.50 -14.50
C ARG A 146 4.22 -18.23 -15.96
N VAL A 147 5.13 -17.62 -16.74
CA VAL A 147 4.89 -17.35 -18.17
C VAL A 147 4.76 -18.65 -18.95
N LEU A 148 5.69 -19.58 -18.77
CA LEU A 148 5.72 -20.86 -19.49
C LEU A 148 4.51 -21.74 -19.14
N THR A 149 4.16 -21.82 -17.86
CA THR A 149 3.06 -22.70 -17.41
C THR A 149 1.69 -22.06 -17.54
N ARG A 150 1.62 -20.74 -17.77
CA ARG A 150 0.38 -19.94 -17.74
C ARG A 150 -0.44 -20.13 -16.45
N ARG A 151 0.14 -20.72 -15.41
CA ARG A 151 -0.53 -20.95 -14.13
C ARG A 151 -0.47 -19.69 -13.26
N ARG A 152 -1.64 -19.15 -12.94
CA ARG A 152 -1.83 -18.04 -11.99
C ARG A 152 -2.15 -18.60 -10.59
N THR A 153 -1.30 -19.46 -10.06
CA THR A 153 -1.47 -19.95 -8.68
C THR A 153 -1.05 -18.87 -7.68
N ARG A 154 -1.81 -18.73 -6.61
CA ARG A 154 -1.44 -17.86 -5.48
C ARG A 154 -0.17 -18.39 -4.83
N ASP A 155 0.67 -17.49 -4.35
CA ASP A 155 1.89 -17.85 -3.60
C ASP A 155 1.57 -18.31 -2.18
N TYR A 156 0.46 -17.80 -1.60
CA TYR A 156 -0.07 -18.15 -0.29
C TYR A 156 -1.55 -18.52 -0.43
N PRO A 157 -1.99 -19.63 0.19
CA PRO A 157 -3.40 -19.98 0.23
C PRO A 157 -4.16 -18.98 1.11
N PRO A 158 -5.46 -18.76 0.89
CA PRO A 158 -6.29 -18.02 1.82
C PRO A 158 -6.20 -18.63 3.22
N THR A 159 -6.06 -17.78 4.24
CA THR A 159 -5.94 -18.18 5.64
C THR A 159 -6.81 -17.31 6.52
N GLN A 160 -7.29 -17.87 7.65
CA GLN A 160 -8.01 -17.17 8.70
C GLN A 160 -7.06 -16.67 9.81
N ALA A 161 -5.76 -16.91 9.68
CA ALA A 161 -4.76 -16.45 10.61
C ALA A 161 -3.85 -15.39 9.98
N ALA A 162 -3.33 -14.49 10.79
CA ALA A 162 -2.27 -13.57 10.36
C ALA A 162 -1.03 -14.37 9.92
N PHE A 163 -0.37 -13.92 8.86
CA PHE A 163 0.84 -14.57 8.36
C PHE A 163 1.83 -13.55 7.78
N HIS A 164 3.04 -14.02 7.52
CA HIS A 164 4.17 -13.18 7.10
C HIS A 164 4.55 -13.45 5.64
N PRO A 165 3.92 -12.78 4.66
CA PRO A 165 4.33 -12.88 3.26
C PRO A 165 5.69 -12.21 3.03
N ASP A 166 6.31 -12.50 1.89
CA ASP A 166 7.51 -11.77 1.50
C ASP A 166 7.19 -10.29 1.23
N TRP A 167 6.07 -10.00 0.53
CA TRP A 167 5.59 -8.65 0.27
C TRP A 167 4.07 -8.61 0.11
N VAL A 168 3.51 -7.42 0.29
CA VAL A 168 2.09 -7.09 0.08
C VAL A 168 1.96 -5.96 -0.94
N GLY A 169 0.87 -5.96 -1.70
CA GLY A 169 0.60 -4.92 -2.70
C GLY A 169 0.36 -3.54 -2.09
N GLY A 170 0.82 -2.50 -2.79
CA GLY A 170 0.71 -1.09 -2.40
C GLY A 170 -0.71 -0.54 -2.33
N MET A 171 -1.73 -1.35 -2.63
CA MET A 171 -3.12 -0.90 -2.64
C MET A 171 -3.67 -0.58 -1.24
N PHE A 172 -3.19 -1.27 -0.20
CA PHE A 172 -3.46 -0.96 1.19
C PHE A 172 -2.33 -1.49 2.07
N MET A 173 -1.48 -0.60 2.55
CA MET A 173 -0.43 -0.97 3.52
C MET A 173 -0.27 0.11 4.58
N MET A 174 -0.03 -0.31 5.81
CA MET A 174 0.22 0.58 6.95
C MET A 174 1.60 0.28 7.54
N LEU A 175 2.31 1.33 7.90
CA LEU A 175 3.65 1.27 8.51
C LEU A 175 3.69 2.21 9.73
N PRO A 176 4.45 1.87 10.77
CA PRO A 176 4.86 2.87 11.75
C PRO A 176 5.59 4.03 11.04
N THR A 177 5.23 5.28 11.36
CA THR A 177 5.84 6.47 10.76
C THR A 177 7.38 6.48 10.89
N PRO A 178 7.97 6.08 12.04
CA PRO A 178 9.42 5.94 12.14
C PRO A 178 10.02 4.92 11.18
N VAL A 179 9.32 3.80 10.96
CA VAL A 179 9.77 2.74 10.03
C VAL A 179 9.75 3.24 8.59
N TYR A 180 8.66 3.89 8.14
CA TYR A 180 8.59 4.46 6.78
C TYR A 180 9.74 5.45 6.55
N ARG A 181 10.03 6.29 7.54
CA ARG A 181 11.16 7.25 7.51
C ARG A 181 12.51 6.52 7.48
N GLN A 182 12.72 5.52 8.33
CA GLN A 182 13.96 4.71 8.38
C GLN A 182 14.24 4.00 7.05
N LEU A 183 13.20 3.50 6.41
CA LEU A 183 13.30 2.86 5.10
C LEU A 183 13.54 3.87 3.96
N GLY A 184 13.37 5.18 4.21
CA GLY A 184 13.49 6.22 3.19
C GLY A 184 12.28 6.33 2.26
N GLY A 185 11.11 5.81 2.67
CA GLY A 185 9.91 5.80 1.87
C GLY A 185 9.98 4.87 0.66
N PHE A 186 9.17 5.11 -0.35
CA PHE A 186 9.26 4.42 -1.64
C PHE A 186 10.48 4.90 -2.45
N ASP A 187 11.06 4.02 -3.23
CA ASP A 187 12.09 4.40 -4.21
C ASP A 187 11.41 5.04 -5.44
N GLU A 188 11.56 6.35 -5.59
CA GLU A 188 10.88 7.14 -6.63
C GLU A 188 11.35 6.83 -8.05
N ARG A 189 12.42 6.06 -8.20
CA ARG A 189 12.89 5.58 -9.51
C ARG A 189 11.93 4.58 -10.14
N TYR A 190 11.02 3.98 -9.34
CA TYR A 190 9.87 3.23 -9.83
C TYR A 190 8.73 4.20 -10.10
N PHE A 191 8.39 4.42 -11.36
CA PHE A 191 7.24 5.26 -11.69
C PHE A 191 5.92 4.56 -11.29
N LEU A 192 5.82 3.28 -11.62
CA LEU A 192 4.69 2.42 -11.27
C LEU A 192 5.15 0.95 -11.28
N TYR A 193 4.64 0.16 -10.33
CA TYR A 193 4.98 -1.24 -10.08
C TYR A 193 6.37 -1.46 -9.50
N TYR A 194 6.50 -2.48 -8.65
CA TYR A 194 7.70 -2.89 -7.91
C TYR A 194 8.17 -1.92 -6.81
N GLU A 195 7.59 -0.74 -6.66
CA GLU A 195 7.89 0.14 -5.53
C GLU A 195 7.47 -0.48 -4.18
N ASP A 196 6.33 -1.20 -4.19
CA ASP A 196 5.82 -1.97 -3.05
C ASP A 196 6.69 -3.20 -2.74
N VAL A 197 7.10 -3.93 -3.79
CA VAL A 197 8.05 -5.04 -3.68
C VAL A 197 9.37 -4.56 -3.07
N ASP A 198 9.92 -3.45 -3.56
CA ASP A 198 11.17 -2.88 -3.09
C ASP A 198 11.07 -2.40 -1.64
N LEU A 199 9.97 -1.71 -1.27
CA LEU A 199 9.74 -1.26 0.11
C LEU A 199 9.68 -2.43 1.09
N CYS A 200 8.90 -3.46 0.77
CA CYS A 200 8.82 -4.68 1.57
C CYS A 200 10.17 -5.42 1.64
N ALA A 201 10.93 -5.43 0.54
CA ALA A 201 12.27 -6.02 0.50
C ALA A 201 13.24 -5.29 1.44
N ARG A 202 13.21 -3.94 1.44
CA ARG A 202 14.02 -3.14 2.37
C ARG A 202 13.60 -3.34 3.82
N ALA A 203 12.30 -3.48 4.11
CA ALA A 203 11.81 -3.81 5.43
C ALA A 203 12.36 -5.18 5.90
N ARG A 204 12.29 -6.21 5.05
CA ARG A 204 12.85 -7.54 5.36
C ARG A 204 14.36 -7.52 5.55
N LEU A 205 15.10 -6.76 4.74
CA LEU A 205 16.55 -6.58 4.89
C LEU A 205 16.94 -5.84 6.18
N ALA A 206 16.05 -4.99 6.68
CA ALA A 206 16.19 -4.33 7.98
C ALA A 206 15.77 -5.22 9.17
N GLY A 207 15.42 -6.51 8.95
CA GLY A 207 14.98 -7.44 10.00
C GLY A 207 13.51 -7.26 10.42
N LEU A 208 12.72 -6.49 9.65
CA LEU A 208 11.33 -6.24 9.94
C LEU A 208 10.41 -7.21 9.18
N ASN A 209 9.28 -7.56 9.79
CA ASN A 209 8.28 -8.42 9.21
C ASN A 209 7.27 -7.63 8.38
N VAL A 210 6.83 -8.26 7.30
CA VAL A 210 5.59 -7.91 6.59
C VAL A 210 4.52 -8.83 7.10
N VAL A 211 3.36 -8.31 7.50
CA VAL A 211 2.24 -9.11 8.01
C VAL A 211 0.98 -8.83 7.21
N GLN A 212 0.25 -9.88 6.84
CA GLN A 212 -1.11 -9.77 6.34
C GLN A 212 -2.09 -10.32 7.36
N LEU A 213 -3.13 -9.52 7.66
CA LEU A 213 -4.19 -9.85 8.60
C LEU A 213 -5.45 -10.28 7.85
N PRO A 214 -6.13 -11.34 8.28
CA PRO A 214 -7.36 -11.83 7.64
C PRO A 214 -8.57 -10.96 8.06
N LEU A 215 -8.53 -9.68 7.73
CA LEU A 215 -9.56 -8.73 8.08
C LEU A 215 -10.66 -8.72 7.01
N PRO A 216 -11.94 -8.85 7.40
CA PRO A 216 -13.06 -8.72 6.48
C PRO A 216 -13.30 -7.26 6.06
N GLY A 217 -14.19 -7.07 5.09
CA GLY A 217 -14.74 -5.75 4.77
C GLY A 217 -13.84 -4.82 3.96
N VAL A 218 -12.66 -5.25 3.52
CA VAL A 218 -11.81 -4.48 2.61
C VAL A 218 -11.94 -5.03 1.20
N VAL A 219 -12.50 -4.22 0.30
CA VAL A 219 -12.79 -4.61 -1.09
C VAL A 219 -12.03 -3.72 -2.05
N HIS A 220 -11.41 -4.32 -3.05
CA HIS A 220 -10.76 -3.64 -4.15
C HIS A 220 -11.64 -3.76 -5.40
N ASP A 221 -12.26 -2.66 -5.78
CA ASP A 221 -13.07 -2.59 -7.00
C ASP A 221 -12.18 -2.21 -8.19
N ALA A 222 -11.27 -3.13 -8.54
CA ALA A 222 -10.24 -2.91 -9.53
C ALA A 222 -10.82 -2.50 -10.89
N GLN A 223 -10.62 -1.27 -11.26
CA GLN A 223 -10.88 -0.75 -12.62
C GLN A 223 -9.80 -1.30 -13.58
N ARG A 224 -9.99 -2.53 -14.09
CA ARG A 224 -9.00 -3.25 -14.93
C ARG A 224 -8.70 -2.61 -16.29
N ALA A 225 -8.96 -1.31 -16.45
CA ALA A 225 -8.69 -0.58 -17.70
C ALA A 225 -7.18 -0.55 -18.07
N SER A 226 -6.28 -0.67 -17.09
CA SER A 226 -4.84 -0.55 -17.29
C SER A 226 -4.16 -1.75 -17.97
N HIS A 227 -4.80 -2.93 -18.04
CA HIS A 227 -4.16 -4.14 -18.58
C HIS A 227 -3.99 -4.19 -20.10
N ARG A 228 -4.51 -3.20 -20.85
CA ARG A 228 -4.49 -3.19 -22.32
C ARG A 228 -3.59 -2.13 -22.94
N ASP A 229 -2.99 -1.27 -22.12
CA ASP A 229 -2.16 -0.17 -22.62
C ASP A 229 -0.67 -0.57 -22.60
N ALA A 230 0.01 -0.48 -23.74
CA ALA A 230 1.44 -0.73 -23.91
C ALA A 230 2.32 0.10 -22.97
N LYS A 231 1.84 1.29 -22.54
CA LYS A 231 2.50 2.18 -21.59
C LYS A 231 2.66 1.50 -20.21
N TYR A 232 1.61 0.85 -19.70
CA TYR A 232 1.67 0.13 -18.42
C TYR A 232 2.59 -1.09 -18.48
N LEU A 233 2.58 -1.82 -19.62
CA LEU A 233 3.50 -2.93 -19.83
C LEU A 233 4.96 -2.44 -19.82
N ARG A 234 5.26 -1.31 -20.49
CA ARG A 234 6.59 -0.70 -20.51
C ARG A 234 7.05 -0.32 -19.09
N TRP A 235 6.17 0.31 -18.29
CA TRP A 235 6.48 0.63 -16.91
C TRP A 235 6.74 -0.63 -16.08
N HIS A 236 5.88 -1.65 -16.21
CA HIS A 236 6.06 -2.91 -15.48
C HIS A 236 7.38 -3.60 -15.83
N LEU A 237 7.73 -3.70 -17.10
CA LEU A 237 9.00 -4.30 -17.53
C LEU A 237 10.21 -3.48 -17.08
N GLY A 238 10.15 -2.16 -17.20
CA GLY A 238 11.21 -1.26 -16.74
C GLY A 238 11.43 -1.36 -15.23
N SER A 239 10.36 -1.36 -14.45
CA SER A 239 10.42 -1.51 -12.98
C SER A 239 10.92 -2.90 -12.58
N MET A 240 10.50 -3.94 -13.28
CA MET A 240 10.98 -5.30 -13.06
C MET A 240 12.50 -5.41 -13.29
N LEU A 241 13.00 -4.88 -14.41
CA LEU A 241 14.44 -4.88 -14.71
C LEU A 241 15.22 -4.08 -13.66
N ARG A 242 14.70 -2.92 -13.26
CA ARG A 242 15.31 -2.11 -12.19
C ARG A 242 15.40 -2.88 -10.88
N PHE A 243 14.33 -3.58 -10.48
CA PHE A 243 14.36 -4.38 -9.26
C PHE A 243 15.41 -5.48 -9.32
N PHE A 244 15.46 -6.25 -10.40
CA PHE A 244 16.44 -7.35 -10.54
C PHE A 244 17.88 -6.89 -10.64
N SER A 245 18.14 -5.66 -11.10
CA SER A 245 19.48 -5.06 -11.11
C SER A 245 19.82 -4.28 -9.84
N SER A 246 18.89 -4.18 -8.88
CA SER A 246 19.08 -3.40 -7.66
C SER A 246 19.95 -4.10 -6.63
N GLY A 247 20.67 -3.32 -5.82
CA GLY A 247 21.37 -3.84 -4.64
C GLY A 247 20.43 -4.45 -3.60
N VAL A 248 19.16 -4.05 -3.57
CA VAL A 248 18.11 -4.65 -2.71
C VAL A 248 17.88 -6.10 -3.10
N PHE A 249 17.64 -6.36 -4.39
CA PHE A 249 17.43 -7.72 -4.89
C PHE A 249 18.67 -8.61 -4.65
N LEU A 250 19.87 -8.11 -4.93
CA LEU A 250 21.12 -8.87 -4.73
C LEU A 250 21.31 -9.26 -3.26
N ARG A 251 21.05 -8.32 -2.32
CA ARG A 251 21.11 -8.62 -0.87
C ARG A 251 20.08 -9.65 -0.43
N LEU A 252 18.84 -9.58 -0.96
CA LEU A 252 17.82 -10.59 -0.69
C LEU A 252 18.25 -11.98 -1.17
N GLN A 253 18.84 -12.09 -2.38
CA GLN A 253 19.35 -13.38 -2.87
C GLN A 253 20.48 -13.89 -2.00
N TRP A 254 21.42 -13.01 -1.61
CA TRP A 254 22.51 -13.36 -0.71
C TRP A 254 22.02 -13.90 0.64
N GLN A 255 21.07 -13.22 1.28
CA GLN A 255 20.49 -13.68 2.54
C GLN A 255 19.82 -15.05 2.41
N ARG A 256 19.11 -15.30 1.30
CA ARG A 256 18.48 -16.59 1.02
C ARG A 256 19.51 -17.71 0.87
N LEU A 257 20.60 -17.46 0.19
CA LEU A 257 21.68 -18.43 -0.06
C LEU A 257 22.48 -18.75 1.21
N THR A 258 22.70 -17.76 2.07
CA THR A 258 23.51 -17.91 3.30
C THR A 258 22.72 -18.34 4.52
N GLY A 259 21.37 -18.44 4.42
CA GLY A 259 20.50 -18.73 5.57
C GLY A 259 20.47 -17.60 6.60
N ARG A 260 21.15 -16.49 6.38
CA ARG A 260 21.16 -15.30 7.25
C ARG A 260 19.95 -14.43 6.97
N GLY A 261 18.79 -14.74 7.55
CA GLY A 261 17.58 -13.93 7.35
C GLY A 261 16.28 -14.71 7.40
N ARG A 262 16.28 -15.86 8.03
CA ARG A 262 15.03 -16.47 8.51
C ARG A 262 14.79 -15.95 9.92
N PRO A 263 13.65 -15.23 10.14
CA PRO A 263 13.19 -14.93 11.49
C PRO A 263 12.81 -16.21 12.21
#